data_9b44fd0bb9fa897fe41ae7afed695e46
#
_entry.id   9b44fd0bb9fa897fe41ae7afed695e46
#
_cell.length_a   1.000
_cell.length_b   1.000
_cell.length_c   1.000
_cell.angle_alpha   90.00
_cell.angle_beta   90.00
_cell.angle_gamma   90.00
#
_symmetry.space_group_name_H-M   'P 1'
#
loop_
_entity.id
_entity.type
_entity.pdbx_description
1 polymer ?
#
loop_
_entity_poly.entity_id
_entity_poly.type
_entity_poly.pdbx_seq_one_letter_code
_entity_poly.pdbx_strand_id
1 'polypeptide(L)'
;MILEKDKIDWFTAMLHILGREKGLKYMRDLSRQNPMLRIGQSLITQLVAAGEATLQINGNAVTVNRLKQKGAPIDWVAPGPLPGLMVGIGLTFQAPHPAAARLFVDFVLSKEGQQLYQSAGRLVARSDLFQDENTKVRGAQIVPVDPAWAENFDEDSKLLKEIFSN
;
A
#
# COMPACT_ATOMS: atom_id res chain seq x y z
N MET A 1 -15.13 11.96 -1.71
CA MET A 1 -13.94 11.10 -1.65
C MET A 1 -13.73 10.55 -0.24
N ILE A 2 -13.00 9.46 -0.11
CA ILE A 2 -12.76 8.80 1.18
C ILE A 2 -11.26 8.50 1.33
N LEU A 3 -10.75 8.60 2.55
CA LEU A 3 -9.34 8.39 2.90
C LEU A 3 -9.25 7.53 4.15
N GLU A 4 -8.32 6.56 4.17
CA GLU A 4 -7.96 5.86 5.41
C GLU A 4 -7.02 6.72 6.25
N LYS A 5 -7.48 7.10 7.44
CA LYS A 5 -6.80 8.08 8.28
C LYS A 5 -5.57 7.56 9.02
N ASP A 6 -5.44 6.23 9.18
CA ASP A 6 -4.37 5.62 9.98
C ASP A 6 -3.22 5.05 9.11
N LYS A 7 -3.14 5.48 7.84
CA LYS A 7 -2.09 5.05 6.89
C LYS A 7 -0.82 5.89 7.01
N ILE A 8 -0.12 5.74 8.12
CA ILE A 8 1.15 6.44 8.37
C ILE A 8 2.23 6.05 7.34
N ASP A 9 2.31 4.78 6.97
CA ASP A 9 3.21 4.26 5.96
C ASP A 9 3.06 4.98 4.60
N TRP A 10 1.83 5.17 4.14
CA TRP A 10 1.52 5.93 2.95
C TRP A 10 1.87 7.42 3.11
N PHE A 11 1.53 8.01 4.25
CA PHE A 11 1.81 9.42 4.54
C PHE A 11 3.32 9.71 4.48
N THR A 12 4.13 8.97 5.26
CA THR A 12 5.57 9.10 5.27
C THR A 12 6.18 8.85 3.89
N ALA A 13 5.74 7.82 3.18
CA ALA A 13 6.21 7.54 1.82
C ALA A 13 5.93 8.70 0.86
N MET A 14 4.75 9.31 0.92
CA MET A 14 4.42 10.46 0.08
C MET A 14 5.26 11.70 0.42
N LEU A 15 5.60 11.91 1.70
CA LEU A 15 6.52 12.99 2.09
C LEU A 15 7.91 12.80 1.49
N HIS A 16 8.41 11.57 1.43
CA HIS A 16 9.70 11.27 0.83
C HIS A 16 9.68 11.34 -0.70
N ILE A 17 8.66 10.78 -1.34
CA ILE A 17 8.51 10.77 -2.80
C ILE A 17 8.38 12.19 -3.38
N LEU A 18 7.60 13.05 -2.74
CA LEU A 18 7.36 14.42 -3.19
C LEU A 18 8.39 15.44 -2.66
N GLY A 19 9.19 15.04 -1.69
CA GLY A 19 9.96 15.93 -0.82
C GLY A 19 9.09 16.52 0.29
N ARG A 20 9.65 16.62 1.52
CA ARG A 20 8.90 16.90 2.75
C ARG A 20 8.00 18.14 2.64
N GLU A 21 8.51 19.25 2.13
CA GLU A 21 7.76 20.50 2.01
C GLU A 21 6.55 20.37 1.06
N LYS A 22 6.79 19.87 -0.15
CA LYS A 22 5.71 19.65 -1.14
C LYS A 22 4.74 18.58 -0.69
N GLY A 23 5.24 17.52 -0.05
CA GLY A 23 4.42 16.46 0.51
C GLY A 23 3.47 16.97 1.59
N LEU A 24 3.96 17.76 2.55
CA LEU A 24 3.12 18.39 3.57
C LEU A 24 2.10 19.35 2.98
N LYS A 25 2.49 20.14 1.97
CA LYS A 25 1.55 21.00 1.25
C LYS A 25 0.45 20.15 0.60
N TYR A 26 0.82 19.09 -0.10
CA TYR A 26 -0.14 18.15 -0.72
C TYR A 26 -1.13 17.57 0.31
N MET A 27 -0.63 17.11 1.47
CA MET A 27 -1.49 16.55 2.51
C MET A 27 -2.47 17.57 3.09
N ARG A 28 -2.02 18.82 3.32
CA ARG A 28 -2.90 19.91 3.77
C ARG A 28 -3.94 20.29 2.72
N ASP A 29 -3.55 20.36 1.45
CA ASP A 29 -4.48 20.64 0.36
C ASP A 29 -5.51 19.50 0.19
N LEU A 30 -5.11 18.26 0.41
CA LEU A 30 -5.99 17.10 0.43
C LEU A 30 -6.98 17.15 1.60
N SER A 31 -6.52 17.49 2.80
CA SER A 31 -7.38 17.66 3.99
C SER A 31 -8.45 18.74 3.76
N ARG A 32 -8.10 19.85 3.11
CA ARG A 32 -9.05 20.93 2.76
C ARG A 32 -10.17 20.49 1.81
N GLN A 33 -10.01 19.37 1.12
CA GLN A 33 -11.07 18.76 0.29
C GLN A 33 -12.13 18.04 1.13
N ASN A 34 -12.03 18.06 2.46
CA ASN A 34 -12.94 17.41 3.40
C ASN A 34 -13.19 15.93 3.05
N PRO A 35 -12.13 15.08 2.94
CA PRO A 35 -12.33 13.67 2.68
C PRO A 35 -13.07 13.01 3.84
N MET A 36 -13.97 12.10 3.54
CA MET A 36 -14.56 11.24 4.55
C MET A 36 -13.47 10.34 5.14
N LEU A 37 -13.19 10.47 6.43
CA LEU A 37 -12.15 9.70 7.11
C LEU A 37 -12.72 8.39 7.63
N ARG A 38 -12.06 7.27 7.35
CA ARG A 38 -12.44 5.92 7.80
C ARG A 38 -11.19 5.11 8.14
N ILE A 39 -11.41 3.98 8.79
CA ILE A 39 -10.40 2.97 9.11
C ILE A 39 -10.78 1.66 8.41
N GLY A 40 -9.79 0.94 7.87
CA GLY A 40 -9.96 -0.37 7.26
C GLY A 40 -10.03 -0.35 5.73
N GLN A 41 -8.88 -0.58 5.09
CA GLN A 41 -8.71 -0.55 3.62
C GLN A 41 -9.77 -1.37 2.87
N SER A 42 -10.02 -2.60 3.31
CA SER A 42 -10.97 -3.47 2.63
C SER A 42 -12.40 -2.94 2.72
N LEU A 43 -12.80 -2.41 3.87
CA LEU A 43 -14.12 -1.80 4.06
C LEU A 43 -14.26 -0.56 3.17
N ILE A 44 -13.28 0.33 3.20
CA ILE A 44 -13.30 1.56 2.39
C ILE A 44 -13.43 1.23 0.90
N THR A 45 -12.66 0.24 0.41
CA THR A 45 -12.74 -0.17 -0.99
C THR A 45 -14.12 -0.75 -1.34
N GLN A 46 -14.77 -1.47 -0.40
CA GLN A 46 -16.14 -1.97 -0.57
C GLN A 46 -17.16 -0.82 -0.62
N LEU A 47 -17.03 0.20 0.22
CA LEU A 47 -17.89 1.39 0.20
C LEU A 47 -17.82 2.12 -1.15
N VAL A 48 -16.61 2.25 -1.72
CA VAL A 48 -16.44 2.82 -3.06
C VAL A 48 -17.07 1.92 -4.12
N ALA A 49 -16.86 0.62 -4.04
CA ALA A 49 -17.48 -0.34 -4.98
C ALA A 49 -19.01 -0.36 -4.89
N ALA A 50 -19.59 -0.07 -3.73
CA ALA A 50 -21.03 0.09 -3.50
C ALA A 50 -21.58 1.46 -3.92
N GLY A 51 -20.70 2.41 -4.33
CA GLY A 51 -21.12 3.75 -4.76
C GLY A 51 -21.32 4.76 -3.63
N GLU A 52 -20.99 4.42 -2.38
CA GLU A 52 -21.10 5.34 -1.24
C GLU A 52 -20.03 6.45 -1.26
N ALA A 53 -18.96 6.25 -2.00
CA ALA A 53 -17.96 7.26 -2.29
C ALA A 53 -17.43 7.08 -3.71
N THR A 54 -17.17 8.16 -4.42
CA THR A 54 -16.70 8.13 -5.81
C THR A 54 -15.21 7.82 -5.96
N LEU A 55 -14.42 8.03 -4.89
CA LEU A 55 -12.97 7.92 -4.94
C LEU A 55 -12.40 7.56 -3.57
N GLN A 56 -11.49 6.58 -3.54
CA GLN A 56 -10.58 6.31 -2.43
C GLN A 56 -9.17 6.83 -2.79
N ILE A 57 -8.57 7.62 -1.89
CA ILE A 57 -7.27 8.28 -2.17
C ILE A 57 -6.10 7.31 -2.00
N ASN A 58 -5.98 6.66 -0.85
CA ASN A 58 -4.85 5.80 -0.48
C ASN A 58 -5.22 4.32 -0.51
N GLY A 59 -5.94 3.91 -1.58
CA GLY A 59 -6.41 2.56 -1.77
C GLY A 59 -5.29 1.55 -2.06
N ASN A 60 -5.60 0.27 -1.84
CA ASN A 60 -4.72 -0.84 -2.16
C ASN A 60 -5.14 -1.48 -3.49
N ALA A 61 -4.28 -1.41 -4.50
CA ALA A 61 -4.55 -1.94 -5.84
C ALA A 61 -4.92 -3.43 -5.85
N VAL A 62 -4.31 -4.24 -4.96
CA VAL A 62 -4.64 -5.68 -4.86
C VAL A 62 -6.09 -5.89 -4.42
N THR A 63 -6.57 -5.10 -3.47
CA THR A 63 -7.97 -5.18 -3.02
C THR A 63 -8.94 -4.75 -4.12
N VAL A 64 -8.62 -3.69 -4.85
CA VAL A 64 -9.41 -3.23 -6.00
C VAL A 64 -9.45 -4.30 -7.09
N ASN A 65 -8.30 -4.85 -7.49
CA ASN A 65 -8.24 -5.90 -8.51
C ASN A 65 -9.07 -7.13 -8.13
N ARG A 66 -8.99 -7.56 -6.87
CA ARG A 66 -9.79 -8.69 -6.36
C ARG A 66 -11.30 -8.43 -6.44
N LEU A 67 -11.76 -7.22 -6.11
CA LEU A 67 -13.18 -6.86 -6.22
C LEU A 67 -13.61 -6.74 -7.68
N LYS A 68 -12.76 -6.16 -8.54
CA LYS A 68 -13.00 -6.07 -9.98
C LYS A 68 -13.14 -7.45 -10.62
N GLN A 69 -12.29 -8.42 -10.26
CA GLN A 69 -12.39 -9.81 -10.71
C GLN A 69 -13.71 -10.48 -10.29
N LYS A 70 -14.32 -10.03 -9.19
CA LYS A 70 -15.65 -10.46 -8.73
C LYS A 70 -16.80 -9.68 -9.36
N GLY A 71 -16.54 -8.83 -10.35
CA GLY A 71 -17.55 -8.07 -11.08
C GLY A 71 -17.91 -6.72 -10.43
N ALA A 72 -17.21 -6.26 -9.39
CA ALA A 72 -17.49 -4.94 -8.81
C ALA A 72 -17.11 -3.80 -9.79
N PRO A 73 -17.95 -2.75 -9.92
CA PRO A 73 -17.72 -1.63 -10.83
C PRO A 73 -16.68 -0.64 -10.27
N ILE A 74 -15.47 -1.13 -10.02
CA ILE A 74 -14.36 -0.37 -9.43
C ILE A 74 -13.10 -0.56 -10.25
N ASP A 75 -12.29 0.48 -10.32
CA ASP A 75 -10.95 0.43 -10.91
C ASP A 75 -10.03 1.38 -10.15
N TRP A 76 -8.75 1.39 -10.49
CA TRP A 76 -7.78 2.28 -9.89
C TRP A 76 -6.89 2.94 -10.93
N VAL A 77 -6.38 4.10 -10.61
CA VAL A 77 -5.44 4.86 -11.43
C VAL A 77 -4.19 5.20 -10.63
N ALA A 78 -3.08 5.38 -11.33
CA ALA A 78 -1.81 5.78 -10.77
C ALA A 78 -1.41 7.14 -11.38
N PRO A 79 -1.81 8.27 -10.76
CA PRO A 79 -1.55 9.60 -11.33
C PRO A 79 -0.09 10.05 -11.22
N GLY A 80 0.75 9.29 -10.52
CA GLY A 80 2.16 9.59 -10.31
C GLY A 80 2.89 8.41 -9.68
N PRO A 81 4.09 8.62 -9.12
CA PRO A 81 4.84 7.57 -8.46
C PRO A 81 4.05 6.97 -7.29
N LEU A 82 4.07 5.64 -7.20
CA LEU A 82 3.36 4.88 -6.18
C LEU A 82 4.33 4.38 -5.11
N PRO A 83 4.01 4.52 -3.82
CA PRO A 83 4.79 3.87 -2.77
C PRO A 83 4.61 2.35 -2.83
N GLY A 84 5.72 1.63 -2.98
CA GLY A 84 5.79 0.17 -2.92
C GLY A 84 6.10 -0.29 -1.50
N LEU A 85 5.06 -0.66 -0.74
CA LEU A 85 5.24 -1.19 0.60
C LEU A 85 5.75 -2.62 0.54
N MET A 86 6.91 -2.86 1.16
CA MET A 86 7.46 -4.19 1.29
C MET A 86 6.86 -4.91 2.50
N VAL A 87 6.42 -6.14 2.30
CA VAL A 87 5.91 -7.01 3.37
C VAL A 87 6.98 -8.04 3.68
N GLY A 88 7.46 -8.03 4.92
CA GLY A 88 8.44 -8.99 5.42
C GLY A 88 7.79 -10.29 5.87
N ILE A 89 8.54 -11.39 5.77
CA ILE A 89 8.26 -12.66 6.43
C ILE A 89 9.42 -12.96 7.36
N GLY A 90 9.15 -13.39 8.58
CA GLY A 90 10.19 -13.67 9.57
C GLY A 90 9.86 -14.87 10.43
N LEU A 91 10.90 -15.47 10.99
CA LEU A 91 10.80 -16.52 11.97
C LEU A 91 10.80 -15.90 13.39
N THR A 92 9.81 -16.27 14.20
CA THR A 92 9.76 -15.80 15.58
C THR A 92 10.85 -16.45 16.41
N PHE A 93 11.40 -15.69 17.38
CA PHE A 93 12.32 -16.24 18.36
C PHE A 93 11.60 -17.33 19.17
N GLN A 94 12.26 -18.47 19.38
CA GLN A 94 11.69 -19.66 20.05
C GLN A 94 10.44 -20.25 19.34
N ALA A 95 10.39 -20.20 18.01
CA ALA A 95 9.34 -20.90 17.26
C ALA A 95 9.26 -22.38 17.69
N PRO A 96 8.06 -22.94 17.93
CA PRO A 96 7.93 -24.33 18.38
C PRO A 96 8.38 -25.34 17.33
N HIS A 97 8.34 -24.97 16.06
CA HIS A 97 8.76 -25.81 14.91
C HIS A 97 9.67 -25.04 13.95
N PRO A 98 10.92 -24.70 14.36
CA PRO A 98 11.76 -23.78 13.60
C PRO A 98 12.17 -24.32 12.23
N ALA A 99 12.34 -25.65 12.08
CA ALA A 99 12.67 -26.26 10.80
C ALA A 99 11.52 -26.15 9.78
N ALA A 100 10.29 -26.43 10.21
CA ALA A 100 9.12 -26.28 9.37
C ALA A 100 8.86 -24.81 8.99
N ALA A 101 9.07 -23.89 9.92
CA ALA A 101 8.92 -22.45 9.66
C ALA A 101 9.97 -21.95 8.64
N ARG A 102 11.22 -22.42 8.72
CA ARG A 102 12.26 -22.11 7.73
C ARG A 102 11.88 -22.64 6.36
N LEU A 103 11.43 -23.90 6.26
CA LEU A 103 10.98 -24.49 5.01
C LEU A 103 9.83 -23.69 4.38
N PHE A 104 8.90 -23.17 5.21
CA PHE A 104 7.82 -22.31 4.74
C PHE A 104 8.34 -20.97 4.21
N VAL A 105 9.31 -20.33 4.89
CA VAL A 105 9.95 -19.10 4.41
C VAL A 105 10.65 -19.34 3.09
N ASP A 106 11.42 -20.43 2.98
CA ASP A 106 12.11 -20.82 1.75
C ASP A 106 11.11 -21.04 0.60
N PHE A 107 9.99 -21.72 0.86
CA PHE A 107 8.92 -21.88 -0.12
C PHE A 107 8.31 -20.53 -0.55
N VAL A 108 7.98 -19.66 0.39
CA VAL A 108 7.41 -18.34 0.07
C VAL A 108 8.35 -17.51 -0.79
N LEU A 109 9.67 -17.61 -0.57
CA LEU A 109 10.68 -16.88 -1.36
C LEU A 109 11.12 -17.63 -2.61
N SER A 110 10.70 -18.89 -2.80
CA SER A 110 10.98 -19.65 -4.00
C SER A 110 10.28 -19.08 -5.23
N LYS A 111 10.71 -19.49 -6.43
CA LYS A 111 10.04 -19.09 -7.67
C LYS A 111 8.57 -19.51 -7.69
N GLU A 112 8.28 -20.73 -7.26
CA GLU A 112 6.92 -21.28 -7.19
C GLU A 112 6.04 -20.47 -6.21
N GLY A 113 6.50 -20.22 -5.00
CA GLY A 113 5.77 -19.41 -4.00
C GLY A 113 5.51 -18.00 -4.50
N GLN A 114 6.49 -17.37 -5.14
CA GLN A 114 6.32 -16.02 -5.68
C GLN A 114 5.39 -15.99 -6.91
N GLN A 115 5.34 -17.03 -7.72
CA GLN A 115 4.35 -17.15 -8.79
C GLN A 115 2.91 -17.24 -8.25
N LEU A 116 2.71 -17.93 -7.13
CA LEU A 116 1.40 -17.93 -6.44
C LEU A 116 1.02 -16.53 -5.95
N TYR A 117 1.97 -15.76 -5.41
CA TYR A 117 1.73 -14.34 -5.05
C TYR A 117 1.34 -13.51 -6.26
N GLN A 118 2.05 -13.69 -7.38
CA GLN A 118 1.77 -12.98 -8.64
C GLN A 118 0.37 -13.33 -9.19
N SER A 119 -0.02 -14.61 -9.17
CA SER A 119 -1.35 -15.03 -9.61
C SER A 119 -2.49 -14.44 -8.74
N ALA A 120 -2.20 -14.14 -7.46
CA ALA A 120 -3.10 -13.41 -6.58
C ALA A 120 -3.08 -11.89 -6.78
N GLY A 121 -2.41 -11.38 -7.82
CA GLY A 121 -2.34 -9.96 -8.17
C GLY A 121 -1.41 -9.14 -7.27
N ARG A 122 -0.47 -9.80 -6.56
CA ARG A 122 0.52 -9.14 -5.71
C ARG A 122 1.82 -8.89 -6.48
N LEU A 123 2.53 -7.85 -6.08
CA LEU A 123 3.92 -7.66 -6.50
C LEU A 123 4.82 -8.69 -5.81
N VAL A 124 5.82 -9.17 -6.52
CA VAL A 124 6.73 -10.22 -6.07
C VAL A 124 8.11 -9.64 -5.73
N ALA A 125 8.82 -10.31 -4.82
CA ALA A 125 10.15 -9.87 -4.40
C ALA A 125 11.28 -10.37 -5.34
N ARG A 126 11.00 -11.34 -6.22
CA ARG A 126 12.00 -11.95 -7.10
C ARG A 126 12.15 -11.17 -8.40
N SER A 127 13.37 -10.72 -8.69
CA SER A 127 13.69 -9.99 -9.92
C SER A 127 13.50 -10.81 -11.21
N ASP A 128 13.67 -12.14 -11.15
CA ASP A 128 13.46 -13.02 -12.29
C ASP A 128 11.97 -13.25 -12.65
N LEU A 129 11.06 -12.80 -11.80
CA LEU A 129 9.62 -12.77 -12.06
C LEU A 129 9.10 -11.35 -12.34
N PHE A 130 9.95 -10.34 -12.18
CA PHE A 130 9.66 -8.99 -12.63
C PHE A 130 9.73 -8.95 -14.15
N GLN A 131 8.58 -9.01 -14.81
CA GLN A 131 8.50 -8.55 -16.18
C GLN A 131 8.43 -7.03 -16.17
N ASP A 132 9.05 -6.35 -17.13
CA ASP A 132 9.09 -4.88 -17.21
C ASP A 132 7.71 -4.20 -17.11
N GLU A 133 6.67 -4.90 -17.50
CA GLU A 133 5.28 -4.45 -17.37
C GLU A 133 4.78 -4.42 -15.91
N ASN A 134 5.38 -5.19 -15.00
CA ASN A 134 5.00 -5.22 -13.58
C ASN A 134 5.69 -4.13 -12.74
N THR A 135 6.79 -3.57 -13.21
CA THR A 135 7.46 -2.42 -12.58
C THR A 135 6.80 -1.09 -12.92
N LYS A 136 6.03 -1.07 -14.02
CA LYS A 136 5.18 0.06 -14.42
C LYS A 136 3.73 -0.32 -14.27
N VAL A 137 3.23 -0.31 -13.04
CA VAL A 137 1.81 -0.56 -12.82
C VAL A 137 1.03 0.60 -13.43
N ARG A 138 0.38 0.34 -14.56
CA ARG A 138 -0.42 1.34 -15.31
C ARG A 138 0.36 2.61 -15.67
N GLY A 139 1.63 2.47 -15.99
CA GLY A 139 2.47 3.60 -16.40
C GLY A 139 3.11 4.40 -15.26
N ALA A 140 2.77 4.10 -14.01
CA ALA A 140 3.38 4.75 -12.86
C ALA A 140 4.62 4.00 -12.37
N GLN A 141 5.61 4.74 -11.94
CA GLN A 141 6.80 4.21 -11.29
C GLN A 141 6.45 3.75 -9.87
N ILE A 142 6.83 2.53 -9.50
CA ILE A 142 6.79 2.08 -8.11
C ILE A 142 8.09 2.52 -7.44
N VAL A 143 7.96 3.24 -6.34
CA VAL A 143 9.08 3.65 -5.48
C VAL A 143 9.08 2.75 -4.25
N PRO A 144 10.07 1.85 -4.09
CA PRO A 144 10.17 1.04 -2.88
C PRO A 144 10.29 1.93 -1.65
N VAL A 145 9.50 1.63 -0.62
CA VAL A 145 9.60 2.34 0.66
C VAL A 145 10.84 1.84 1.40
N ASP A 146 11.77 2.76 1.68
CA ASP A 146 12.95 2.47 2.47
C ASP A 146 12.57 2.38 3.95
N PRO A 147 12.95 1.31 4.68
CA PRO A 147 12.74 1.22 6.13
C PRO A 147 13.32 2.40 6.93
N ALA A 148 14.39 3.03 6.45
CA ALA A 148 14.98 4.21 7.07
C ALA A 148 14.02 5.41 7.12
N TRP A 149 13.00 5.45 6.27
CA TRP A 149 11.99 6.52 6.32
C TRP A 149 11.16 6.49 7.60
N ALA A 150 11.16 5.38 8.32
CA ALA A 150 10.50 5.27 9.61
C ALA A 150 11.23 5.99 10.76
N GLU A 151 12.41 6.56 10.55
CA GLU A 151 13.14 7.32 11.59
C GLU A 151 12.34 8.49 12.17
N ASN A 152 11.47 9.10 11.36
CA ASN A 152 10.59 10.20 11.77
C ASN A 152 9.15 9.75 12.09
N PHE A 153 8.93 8.45 12.37
CA PHE A 153 7.59 7.87 12.52
C PHE A 153 6.71 8.62 13.53
N ASP A 154 7.26 8.98 14.71
CA ASP A 154 6.49 9.66 15.76
C ASP A 154 6.09 11.08 15.36
N GLU A 155 6.98 11.80 14.69
CA GLU A 155 6.70 13.14 14.17
C GLU A 155 5.66 13.09 13.05
N ASP A 156 5.86 12.21 12.08
CA ASP A 156 4.95 12.03 10.96
C ASP A 156 3.57 11.56 11.42
N SER A 157 3.50 10.71 12.45
CA SER A 157 2.24 10.28 13.06
C SER A 157 1.47 11.42 13.71
N LYS A 158 2.17 12.35 14.35
CA LYS A 158 1.57 13.58 14.91
C LYS A 158 1.05 14.49 13.80
N LEU A 159 1.85 14.72 12.77
CA LEU A 159 1.48 15.54 11.61
C LEU A 159 0.28 14.95 10.86
N LEU A 160 0.24 13.63 10.65
CA LEU A 160 -0.90 12.95 10.03
C LEU A 160 -2.19 13.22 10.82
N LYS A 161 -2.14 13.03 12.14
CA LYS A 161 -3.28 13.29 13.02
C LYS A 161 -3.69 14.77 12.99
N GLU A 162 -2.73 15.68 13.08
CA GLU A 162 -2.99 17.13 13.04
C GLU A 162 -3.67 17.55 11.73
N ILE A 163 -3.14 17.07 10.59
CA ILE A 163 -3.66 17.44 9.26
C ILE A 163 -5.05 16.87 9.00
N PHE A 164 -5.34 15.65 9.51
CA PHE A 164 -6.60 14.93 9.27
C PHE A 164 -7.43 14.73 10.55
N SER A 165 -7.34 15.65 11.53
CA SER A 165 -8.09 15.59 12.79
C SER A 165 -9.52 16.12 12.70
N ASN A 166 -10.01 16.52 11.54
CA ASN A 166 -11.38 17.05 11.35
C ASN A 166 -12.41 15.94 11.16
#